data_29c528834cd1818901cfcb9985a213d6
#
_entry.id   29c528834cd1818901cfcb9985a213d6
#
_cell.length_a   1.000
_cell.length_b   1.000
_cell.length_c   1.000
_cell.angle_alpha   90.00
_cell.angle_beta   90.00
_cell.angle_gamma   90.00
#
_symmetry.space_group_name_H-M   'P 1'
#
loop_
_entity.id
_entity.type
_entity.pdbx_description
1 polymer ?
#
loop_
_entity_poly.entity_id
_entity_poly.type
_entity_poly.pdbx_seq_one_letter_code
_entity_poly.pdbx_strand_id
1 'polypeptide(L)'
;QIKTIFLADGESSRSMKIKKLKKNIELREKQALKVAKKSGFLEPVFKRLPDNSLDTVPFLKIAQLIEKEINKYKPTTIFTHFENDLNIDHQLVYKAVITATRPLSKTFVKQIYCFETPSSTEFNFTKRQNKLFNPNLFLDVSKFIDKKKRILKVYKNELRKWPHARSLKSIKNLAAFRGSQIGVKFAEAFIVLREVR
;
A
#
# COMPACT_ATOMS: atom_id res chain seq x y z
N GLN A 1 -1.02 1.54 17.30
CA GLN A 1 -0.66 0.24 16.67
C GLN A 1 -1.03 0.26 15.19
N ILE A 2 -0.27 -0.47 14.36
CA ILE A 2 -0.50 -0.59 12.91
C ILE A 2 -0.86 -2.03 12.56
N LYS A 3 -1.89 -2.20 11.74
CA LYS A 3 -2.34 -3.48 11.20
C LYS A 3 -2.31 -3.41 9.67
N THR A 4 -1.68 -4.39 9.02
CA THR A 4 -1.65 -4.48 7.56
C THR A 4 -2.63 -5.54 7.06
N ILE A 5 -3.36 -5.24 5.99
CA ILE A 5 -4.25 -6.17 5.30
C ILE A 5 -3.73 -6.35 3.88
N PHE A 6 -3.38 -7.59 3.51
CA PHE A 6 -3.04 -7.97 2.15
C PHE A 6 -4.27 -8.62 1.51
N LEU A 7 -4.85 -7.95 0.52
CA LEU A 7 -6.04 -8.47 -0.18
C LEU A 7 -5.65 -9.53 -1.22
N ALA A 8 -4.72 -9.22 -2.12
CA ALA A 8 -4.22 -10.14 -3.11
C ALA A 8 -3.06 -11.00 -2.58
N ASP A 9 -2.83 -12.16 -3.23
CA ASP A 9 -1.73 -13.08 -2.89
C ASP A 9 -0.35 -12.59 -3.38
N GLY A 10 -0.34 -11.65 -4.35
CA GLY A 10 0.85 -11.00 -4.88
C GLY A 10 1.70 -11.86 -5.82
N GLU A 11 1.26 -13.05 -6.21
CA GLU A 11 2.02 -13.99 -7.05
C GLU A 11 1.21 -14.60 -8.20
N SER A 12 -0.12 -14.70 -8.09
CA SER A 12 -0.96 -15.43 -9.05
C SER A 12 -1.03 -14.78 -10.43
N SER A 13 -0.67 -13.50 -10.57
CA SER A 13 -0.54 -12.82 -11.87
C SER A 13 0.61 -13.34 -12.74
N ARG A 14 1.51 -14.13 -12.16
CA ARG A 14 2.71 -14.63 -12.84
C ARG A 14 2.49 -16.04 -13.35
N SER A 15 2.74 -16.28 -14.65
CA SER A 15 2.67 -17.63 -15.21
C SER A 15 3.70 -18.54 -14.57
N MET A 16 3.24 -19.54 -13.79
CA MET A 16 4.10 -20.53 -13.14
C MET A 16 3.33 -21.80 -12.75
N LYS A 17 4.07 -22.91 -12.52
CA LYS A 17 3.48 -24.16 -12.04
C LYS A 17 2.85 -23.97 -10.65
N ILE A 18 1.70 -24.60 -10.39
CA ILE A 18 0.91 -24.47 -9.16
C ILE A 18 1.76 -24.70 -7.88
N LYS A 19 2.63 -25.71 -7.87
CA LYS A 19 3.52 -26.01 -6.73
C LYS A 19 4.46 -24.84 -6.41
N LYS A 20 4.98 -24.17 -7.44
CA LYS A 20 5.85 -23.00 -7.30
C LYS A 20 5.05 -21.78 -6.82
N LEU A 21 3.83 -21.59 -7.33
CA LEU A 21 2.94 -20.52 -6.92
C LEU A 21 2.65 -20.59 -5.41
N LYS A 22 2.21 -21.75 -4.91
CA LYS A 22 1.96 -21.94 -3.47
C LYS A 22 3.18 -21.60 -2.62
N LYS A 23 4.36 -22.12 -3.00
CA LYS A 23 5.62 -21.83 -2.30
C LYS A 23 5.97 -20.34 -2.27
N ASN A 24 5.70 -19.62 -3.38
CA ASN A 24 5.98 -18.18 -3.46
C ASN A 24 5.01 -17.37 -2.58
N ILE A 25 3.72 -17.71 -2.56
CA ILE A 25 2.72 -17.09 -1.70
C ILE A 25 3.13 -17.27 -0.22
N GLU A 26 3.44 -18.49 0.20
CA GLU A 26 3.93 -18.75 1.56
C GLU A 26 5.18 -17.95 1.91
N LEU A 27 6.12 -17.83 0.98
CA LEU A 27 7.33 -17.03 1.18
C LEU A 27 6.98 -15.54 1.39
N ARG A 28 6.07 -14.98 0.59
CA ARG A 28 5.59 -13.59 0.77
C ARG A 28 4.94 -13.37 2.12
N GLU A 29 4.07 -14.28 2.52
CA GLU A 29 3.42 -14.19 3.84
C GLU A 29 4.45 -14.24 4.97
N LYS A 30 5.43 -15.17 4.92
CA LYS A 30 6.55 -15.22 5.88
C LYS A 30 7.38 -13.94 5.88
N GLN A 31 7.59 -13.32 4.73
CA GLN A 31 8.29 -12.02 4.64
C GLN A 31 7.46 -10.92 5.29
N ALA A 32 6.15 -10.85 5.05
CA ALA A 32 5.25 -9.87 5.64
C ALA A 32 5.17 -10.01 7.17
N LEU A 33 5.07 -11.24 7.69
CA LEU A 33 5.13 -11.55 9.13
C LEU A 33 6.46 -11.07 9.74
N LYS A 34 7.59 -11.34 9.07
CA LYS A 34 8.91 -10.88 9.51
C LYS A 34 9.02 -9.36 9.53
N VAL A 35 8.44 -8.68 8.54
CA VAL A 35 8.39 -7.20 8.47
C VAL A 35 7.55 -6.66 9.61
N ALA A 36 6.35 -7.19 9.83
CA ALA A 36 5.48 -6.78 10.93
C ALA A 36 6.18 -6.89 12.28
N LYS A 37 6.81 -8.04 12.58
CA LYS A 37 7.59 -8.25 13.81
C LYS A 37 8.73 -7.25 13.97
N LYS A 38 9.51 -6.99 12.91
CA LYS A 38 10.63 -6.03 12.93
C LYS A 38 10.20 -4.58 13.08
N SER A 39 8.98 -4.26 12.65
CA SER A 39 8.41 -2.91 12.70
C SER A 39 7.61 -2.62 13.97
N GLY A 40 7.28 -3.65 14.76
CA GLY A 40 6.38 -3.53 15.91
C GLY A 40 4.92 -3.39 15.50
N PHE A 41 4.56 -3.91 14.31
CA PHE A 41 3.18 -3.94 13.82
C PHE A 41 2.45 -5.17 14.32
N LEU A 42 1.11 -5.10 14.34
CA LEU A 42 0.28 -6.27 14.56
C LEU A 42 0.47 -7.29 13.41
N GLU A 43 0.19 -8.55 13.71
CA GLU A 43 0.24 -9.61 12.70
C GLU A 43 -0.65 -9.28 11.50
N PRO A 44 -0.14 -9.34 10.27
CA PRO A 44 -0.90 -9.01 9.07
C PRO A 44 -2.04 -9.99 8.80
N VAL A 45 -3.06 -9.53 8.08
CA VAL A 45 -4.16 -10.36 7.58
C VAL A 45 -3.96 -10.61 6.09
N PHE A 46 -4.12 -11.87 5.66
CA PHE A 46 -4.01 -12.29 4.26
C PHE A 46 -5.37 -12.77 3.75
N LYS A 47 -5.89 -12.16 2.70
CA LYS A 47 -7.17 -12.54 2.06
C LYS A 47 -6.97 -13.45 0.87
N ARG A 48 -5.77 -13.50 0.29
CA ARG A 48 -5.37 -14.39 -0.82
C ARG A 48 -6.29 -14.30 -2.03
N LEU A 49 -6.79 -13.12 -2.35
CA LEU A 49 -7.49 -12.89 -3.60
C LEU A 49 -6.49 -12.95 -4.77
N PRO A 50 -6.95 -13.16 -6.02
CA PRO A 50 -6.06 -13.24 -7.18
C PRO A 50 -5.34 -11.91 -7.40
N ASP A 51 -4.01 -11.97 -7.63
CA ASP A 51 -3.14 -10.82 -7.86
C ASP A 51 -3.32 -10.25 -9.27
N ASN A 52 -3.38 -8.92 -9.41
CA ASN A 52 -3.68 -8.20 -10.66
C ASN A 52 -4.97 -8.67 -11.36
N SER A 53 -5.95 -9.12 -10.59
CA SER A 53 -7.20 -9.69 -11.09
C SER A 53 -8.35 -9.46 -10.10
N LEU A 54 -8.26 -8.41 -9.26
CA LEU A 54 -9.36 -8.06 -8.35
C LEU A 54 -10.62 -7.62 -9.10
N ASP A 55 -10.50 -7.20 -10.36
CA ASP A 55 -11.62 -6.91 -11.27
C ASP A 55 -12.49 -8.15 -11.60
N THR A 56 -11.95 -9.35 -11.41
CA THR A 56 -12.70 -10.61 -11.51
C THR A 56 -13.43 -10.99 -10.23
N VAL A 57 -13.19 -10.29 -9.14
CA VAL A 57 -13.82 -10.50 -7.83
C VAL A 57 -14.98 -9.52 -7.68
N PRO A 58 -16.19 -9.95 -7.31
CA PRO A 58 -17.28 -9.02 -7.07
C PRO A 58 -16.87 -7.89 -6.14
N PHE A 59 -17.03 -6.66 -6.57
CA PHE A 59 -16.61 -5.47 -5.82
C PHE A 59 -17.17 -5.43 -4.39
N LEU A 60 -18.45 -5.82 -4.23
CA LEU A 60 -19.09 -5.92 -2.92
C LEU A 60 -18.32 -6.84 -1.96
N LYS A 61 -17.81 -7.97 -2.47
CA LYS A 61 -17.02 -8.91 -1.66
C LYS A 61 -15.72 -8.26 -1.16
N ILE A 62 -15.05 -7.48 -2.01
CA ILE A 62 -13.81 -6.76 -1.61
C ILE A 62 -14.13 -5.74 -0.51
N ALA A 63 -15.19 -4.94 -0.70
CA ALA A 63 -15.63 -3.95 0.28
C ALA A 63 -16.01 -4.61 1.63
N GLN A 64 -16.76 -5.71 1.61
CA GLN A 64 -17.13 -6.46 2.81
C GLN A 64 -15.94 -7.06 3.57
N LEU A 65 -14.91 -7.54 2.83
CA LEU A 65 -13.68 -8.02 3.47
C LEU A 65 -12.95 -6.91 4.24
N ILE A 66 -12.91 -5.70 3.68
CA ILE A 66 -12.33 -4.53 4.33
C ILE A 66 -13.20 -4.08 5.51
N GLU A 67 -14.51 -3.97 5.33
CA GLU A 67 -15.46 -3.59 6.38
C GLU A 67 -15.38 -4.55 7.59
N LYS A 68 -15.25 -5.85 7.35
CA LYS A 68 -15.05 -6.85 8.42
C LYS A 68 -13.81 -6.55 9.27
N GLU A 69 -12.69 -6.18 8.63
CA GLU A 69 -11.47 -5.84 9.35
C GLU A 69 -11.58 -4.48 10.07
N ILE A 70 -12.25 -3.49 9.47
CA ILE A 70 -12.55 -2.21 10.11
C ILE A 70 -13.39 -2.43 11.36
N ASN A 71 -14.45 -3.21 11.29
CA ASN A 71 -15.32 -3.50 12.42
C ASN A 71 -14.60 -4.27 13.54
N LYS A 72 -13.66 -5.14 13.17
CA LYS A 72 -12.85 -5.92 14.11
C LYS A 72 -11.82 -5.06 14.86
N TYR A 73 -11.06 -4.21 14.11
CA TYR A 73 -9.92 -3.47 14.66
C TYR A 73 -10.24 -2.03 15.02
N LYS A 74 -11.38 -1.49 14.55
CA LYS A 74 -11.86 -0.12 14.78
C LYS A 74 -10.77 0.93 14.59
N PRO A 75 -10.08 0.96 13.42
CA PRO A 75 -9.01 1.90 13.19
C PRO A 75 -9.54 3.33 13.14
N THR A 76 -8.81 4.27 13.69
CA THR A 76 -9.08 5.70 13.53
C THR A 76 -8.53 6.24 12.21
N THR A 77 -7.46 5.60 11.70
CA THR A 77 -6.73 6.03 10.49
C THR A 77 -6.54 4.86 9.54
N ILE A 78 -6.77 5.09 8.25
CA ILE A 78 -6.49 4.13 7.17
C ILE A 78 -5.55 4.76 6.15
N PHE A 79 -4.53 4.00 5.76
CA PHE A 79 -3.70 4.27 4.59
C PHE A 79 -4.12 3.33 3.46
N THR A 80 -4.35 3.88 2.26
CA THR A 80 -4.77 3.13 1.09
C THR A 80 -4.03 3.58 -0.17
N HIS A 81 -4.23 2.87 -1.26
CA HIS A 81 -3.64 3.21 -2.55
C HIS A 81 -4.24 4.51 -3.12
N PHE A 82 -3.56 5.05 -4.11
CA PHE A 82 -4.05 6.20 -4.88
C PHE A 82 -5.11 5.76 -5.91
N GLU A 83 -6.16 6.58 -6.10
CA GLU A 83 -7.30 6.25 -6.97
C GLU A 83 -6.93 6.05 -8.45
N ASN A 84 -5.94 6.80 -8.93
CA ASN A 84 -5.45 6.77 -10.31
C ASN A 84 -4.09 6.08 -10.43
N ASP A 85 -3.82 5.09 -9.59
CA ASP A 85 -2.67 4.21 -9.77
C ASP A 85 -2.81 3.41 -11.07
N LEU A 86 -1.69 3.03 -11.71
CA LEU A 86 -1.74 2.21 -12.93
C LEU A 86 -2.34 0.83 -12.67
N ASN A 87 -2.08 0.25 -11.50
CA ASN A 87 -2.53 -1.09 -11.14
C ASN A 87 -4.02 -1.10 -10.81
N ILE A 88 -4.80 -1.93 -11.53
CA ILE A 88 -6.25 -2.05 -11.34
C ILE A 88 -6.63 -2.49 -9.92
N ASP A 89 -5.85 -3.39 -9.32
CA ASP A 89 -6.10 -3.84 -7.95
C ASP A 89 -6.00 -2.66 -6.96
N HIS A 90 -5.01 -1.77 -7.15
CA HIS A 90 -4.85 -0.57 -6.32
C HIS A 90 -6.06 0.35 -6.43
N GLN A 91 -6.57 0.57 -7.65
CA GLN A 91 -7.77 1.38 -7.88
C GLN A 91 -9.01 0.77 -7.22
N LEU A 92 -9.18 -0.56 -7.33
CA LEU A 92 -10.30 -1.28 -6.71
C LEU A 92 -10.22 -1.28 -5.19
N VAL A 93 -9.01 -1.45 -4.63
CA VAL A 93 -8.79 -1.35 -3.18
C VAL A 93 -9.11 0.05 -2.66
N TYR A 94 -8.67 1.11 -3.37
CA TYR A 94 -9.05 2.47 -3.04
C TYR A 94 -10.58 2.63 -2.97
N LYS A 95 -11.29 2.26 -4.05
CA LYS A 95 -12.76 2.35 -4.11
C LYS A 95 -13.44 1.55 -2.99
N ALA A 96 -12.92 0.36 -2.70
CA ALA A 96 -13.46 -0.52 -1.67
C ALA A 96 -13.24 0.05 -0.26
N VAL A 97 -12.09 0.68 0.01
CA VAL A 97 -11.82 1.40 1.27
C VAL A 97 -12.81 2.57 1.44
N ILE A 98 -12.98 3.40 0.40
CA ILE A 98 -13.94 4.53 0.46
C ILE A 98 -15.36 4.02 0.71
N THR A 99 -15.75 2.93 0.06
CA THR A 99 -17.07 2.32 0.25
C THR A 99 -17.26 1.77 1.67
N ALA A 100 -16.26 1.05 2.20
CA ALA A 100 -16.31 0.45 3.53
C ALA A 100 -16.20 1.47 4.67
N THR A 101 -15.70 2.67 4.39
CA THR A 101 -15.52 3.74 5.38
C THR A 101 -16.58 4.84 5.30
N ARG A 102 -17.71 4.59 4.61
CA ARG A 102 -18.84 5.56 4.59
C ARG A 102 -19.28 5.84 6.03
N PRO A 103 -19.65 7.11 6.35
CA PRO A 103 -19.98 7.52 7.72
C PRO A 103 -21.36 7.02 8.19
N LEU A 104 -21.83 5.88 7.65
CA LEU A 104 -23.11 5.24 7.96
C LEU A 104 -22.96 4.09 8.97
N SER A 105 -21.73 3.66 9.25
CA SER A 105 -21.45 2.57 10.19
C SER A 105 -21.21 3.09 11.61
N LYS A 106 -21.37 2.21 12.60
CA LYS A 106 -21.01 2.51 14.01
C LYS A 106 -19.49 2.71 14.18
N THR A 107 -18.68 2.25 13.23
CA THR A 107 -17.23 2.40 13.23
C THR A 107 -16.83 3.55 12.34
N PHE A 108 -16.45 4.67 12.94
CA PHE A 108 -16.11 5.88 12.21
C PHE A 108 -14.60 6.00 12.06
N VAL A 109 -14.12 5.85 10.81
CA VAL A 109 -12.72 6.12 10.44
C VAL A 109 -12.54 7.64 10.26
N LYS A 110 -11.77 8.25 11.14
CA LYS A 110 -11.57 9.71 11.14
C LYS A 110 -10.62 10.20 10.05
N GLN A 111 -9.61 9.39 9.71
CA GLN A 111 -8.54 9.79 8.82
C GLN A 111 -8.34 8.75 7.72
N ILE A 112 -8.25 9.20 6.47
CA ILE A 112 -7.96 8.37 5.31
C ILE A 112 -6.91 9.07 4.47
N TYR A 113 -5.79 8.38 4.24
CA TYR A 113 -4.65 8.89 3.48
C TYR A 113 -4.30 7.96 2.33
N CYS A 114 -4.02 8.54 1.15
CA CYS A 114 -3.47 7.80 0.01
C CYS A 114 -1.96 7.91 -0.05
N PHE A 115 -1.29 6.79 -0.34
CA PHE A 115 0.15 6.74 -0.59
C PHE A 115 0.44 6.50 -2.08
N GLU A 116 1.64 6.90 -2.51
CA GLU A 116 2.17 6.55 -3.83
C GLU A 116 2.90 5.20 -3.79
N THR A 117 2.73 4.40 -4.85
CA THR A 117 3.34 3.08 -4.97
C THR A 117 4.41 3.10 -6.08
N PRO A 118 5.71 2.99 -5.74
CA PRO A 118 6.79 2.94 -6.73
C PRO A 118 6.60 1.82 -7.76
N SER A 119 6.83 2.12 -9.03
CA SER A 119 6.58 1.29 -10.23
C SER A 119 5.10 1.06 -10.56
N SER A 120 4.23 1.94 -10.10
CA SER A 120 2.80 1.87 -10.38
C SER A 120 2.19 3.27 -10.48
N THR A 121 2.22 4.07 -9.41
CA THR A 121 1.62 5.40 -9.39
C THR A 121 2.25 6.33 -10.44
N GLU A 122 3.58 6.38 -10.51
CA GLU A 122 4.31 7.23 -11.47
C GLU A 122 4.26 6.72 -12.92
N PHE A 123 3.86 5.46 -13.14
CA PHE A 123 3.76 4.88 -14.50
C PHE A 123 2.41 5.12 -15.16
N ASN A 124 1.47 5.74 -14.46
CA ASN A 124 0.20 6.11 -15.07
C ASN A 124 0.35 7.43 -15.86
N PHE A 125 0.82 7.33 -17.10
CA PHE A 125 1.04 8.45 -18.01
C PHE A 125 -0.27 8.99 -18.61
N THR A 126 -1.33 9.13 -17.82
CA THR A 126 -2.59 9.70 -18.33
C THR A 126 -2.44 11.18 -18.60
N LYS A 127 -2.97 11.66 -19.76
CA LYS A 127 -2.97 13.08 -20.14
C LYS A 127 -3.91 13.96 -19.30
N ARG A 128 -4.66 13.40 -18.37
CA ARG A 128 -5.61 14.13 -17.52
C ARG A 128 -4.87 14.75 -16.35
N GLN A 129 -4.49 16.03 -16.47
CA GLN A 129 -3.71 16.80 -15.49
C GLN A 129 -4.26 16.74 -14.05
N ASN A 130 -5.57 16.60 -13.87
CA ASN A 130 -6.21 16.55 -12.55
C ASN A 130 -6.15 15.19 -11.87
N LYS A 131 -5.37 14.24 -12.40
CA LYS A 131 -5.30 12.86 -11.90
C LYS A 131 -3.90 12.41 -11.51
N LEU A 132 -2.99 13.36 -11.30
CA LEU A 132 -1.65 13.07 -10.81
C LEU A 132 -1.65 12.93 -9.29
N PHE A 133 -0.69 12.17 -8.76
CA PHE A 133 -0.45 12.11 -7.33
C PHE A 133 0.13 13.44 -6.84
N ASN A 134 -0.71 14.28 -6.27
CA ASN A 134 -0.35 15.59 -5.72
C ASN A 134 -0.51 15.58 -4.20
N PRO A 135 0.53 15.22 -3.43
CA PRO A 135 0.44 15.06 -1.99
C PRO A 135 0.29 16.42 -1.27
N ASN A 136 -0.47 16.41 -0.18
CA ASN A 136 -0.71 17.57 0.69
C ASN A 136 -0.43 17.27 2.17
N LEU A 137 0.04 16.07 2.49
CA LEU A 137 0.53 15.69 3.81
C LEU A 137 1.92 15.08 3.67
N PHE A 138 2.87 15.56 4.47
CA PHE A 138 4.25 15.09 4.46
C PHE A 138 4.68 14.71 5.88
N LEU A 139 5.34 13.57 6.00
CA LEU A 139 5.92 13.10 7.27
C LEU A 139 7.44 13.08 7.15
N ASP A 140 8.13 13.82 8.00
CA ASP A 140 9.60 13.76 8.11
C ASP A 140 10.03 12.36 8.57
N VAL A 141 10.70 11.64 7.67
CA VAL A 141 11.23 10.31 7.92
C VAL A 141 12.76 10.28 7.93
N SER A 142 13.41 11.43 8.07
CA SER A 142 14.86 11.55 8.01
C SER A 142 15.58 10.61 8.98
N LYS A 143 15.04 10.41 10.17
CA LYS A 143 15.56 9.47 11.19
C LYS A 143 15.24 8.00 10.87
N PHE A 144 14.33 7.70 9.93
CA PHE A 144 13.79 6.36 9.68
C PHE A 144 14.17 5.78 8.32
N ILE A 145 14.80 6.56 7.43
CA ILE A 145 15.09 6.12 6.06
C ILE A 145 15.95 4.85 6.00
N ASP A 146 16.93 4.71 6.90
CA ASP A 146 17.76 3.51 6.95
C ASP A 146 17.04 2.31 7.56
N LYS A 147 16.12 2.54 8.50
CA LYS A 147 15.20 1.49 8.99
C LYS A 147 14.30 1.00 7.86
N LYS A 148 13.70 1.92 7.08
CA LYS A 148 12.90 1.58 5.88
C LYS A 148 13.69 0.71 4.90
N LYS A 149 14.91 1.10 4.55
CA LYS A 149 15.78 0.33 3.65
C LYS A 149 16.09 -1.08 4.18
N ARG A 150 16.38 -1.21 5.50
CA ARG A 150 16.63 -2.52 6.13
C ARG A 150 15.39 -3.41 6.08
N ILE A 151 14.20 -2.84 6.31
CA ILE A 151 12.94 -3.58 6.26
C ILE A 151 12.62 -4.02 4.84
N LEU A 152 12.76 -3.16 3.84
CA LEU A 152 12.54 -3.47 2.43
C LEU A 152 13.42 -4.63 1.92
N LYS A 153 14.63 -4.76 2.43
CA LYS A 153 15.52 -5.90 2.10
C LYS A 153 14.95 -7.27 2.49
N VAL A 154 13.93 -7.35 3.33
CA VAL A 154 13.22 -8.60 3.63
C VAL A 154 12.48 -9.11 2.38
N TYR A 155 11.95 -8.21 1.56
CA TYR A 155 11.26 -8.52 0.29
C TYR A 155 12.25 -8.62 -0.88
N LYS A 156 13.26 -9.50 -0.77
CA LYS A 156 14.35 -9.60 -1.75
C LYS A 156 13.87 -9.75 -3.20
N ASN A 157 12.81 -10.52 -3.40
CA ASN A 157 12.26 -10.81 -4.74
C ASN A 157 11.52 -9.61 -5.37
N GLU A 158 11.15 -8.62 -4.58
CA GLU A 158 10.48 -7.41 -5.06
C GLU A 158 11.45 -6.27 -5.36
N LEU A 159 12.60 -6.27 -4.72
CA LEU A 159 13.64 -5.29 -5.02
C LEU A 159 14.25 -5.53 -6.39
N ARG A 160 14.59 -4.44 -7.08
CA ARG A 160 15.23 -4.44 -8.39
C ARG A 160 16.50 -3.60 -8.35
N LYS A 161 17.35 -3.80 -9.35
CA LYS A 161 18.55 -2.96 -9.52
C LYS A 161 18.15 -1.59 -10.09
N TRP A 162 18.90 -0.55 -9.74
CA TRP A 162 18.83 0.76 -10.41
C TRP A 162 19.03 0.58 -11.93
N PRO A 163 18.27 1.30 -12.79
CA PRO A 163 17.38 2.46 -12.52
C PRO A 163 15.92 2.13 -12.19
N HIS A 164 15.56 0.89 -11.96
CA HIS A 164 14.17 0.51 -11.69
C HIS A 164 13.59 1.25 -10.46
N ALA A 165 12.32 1.67 -10.53
CA ALA A 165 11.62 2.40 -9.46
C ALA A 165 11.62 1.68 -8.10
N ARG A 166 11.56 0.34 -8.09
CA ARG A 166 11.67 -0.50 -6.88
C ARG A 166 13.12 -0.77 -6.43
N SER A 167 14.10 -0.02 -6.90
CA SER A 167 15.45 -0.09 -6.35
C SER A 167 15.53 0.69 -5.03
N LEU A 168 16.42 0.26 -4.12
CA LEU A 168 16.65 1.02 -2.88
C LEU A 168 17.14 2.44 -3.13
N LYS A 169 17.83 2.67 -4.26
CA LYS A 169 18.29 4.00 -4.68
C LYS A 169 17.10 4.86 -5.10
N SER A 170 16.17 4.34 -5.95
CA SER A 170 14.97 5.07 -6.36
C SER A 170 14.08 5.43 -5.16
N ILE A 171 13.85 4.47 -4.26
CA ILE A 171 13.03 4.69 -3.07
C ILE A 171 13.64 5.78 -2.17
N LYS A 172 14.97 5.79 -2.01
CA LYS A 172 15.65 6.86 -1.26
C LYS A 172 15.55 8.20 -1.98
N ASN A 173 15.72 8.22 -3.30
CA ASN A 173 15.61 9.44 -4.10
C ASN A 173 14.21 10.04 -4.05
N LEU A 174 13.17 9.19 -4.11
CA LEU A 174 11.78 9.65 -3.96
C LEU A 174 11.56 10.29 -2.59
N ALA A 175 12.02 9.64 -1.51
CA ALA A 175 11.92 10.22 -0.17
C ALA A 175 12.71 11.53 -0.03
N ALA A 176 13.88 11.66 -0.68
CA ALA A 176 14.65 12.90 -0.73
C ALA A 176 13.92 14.01 -1.50
N PHE A 177 13.32 13.68 -2.66
CA PHE A 177 12.51 14.61 -3.43
C PHE A 177 11.30 15.11 -2.61
N ARG A 178 10.58 14.21 -1.94
CA ARG A 178 9.47 14.61 -1.05
C ARG A 178 9.94 15.43 0.14
N GLY A 179 11.13 15.13 0.68
CA GLY A 179 11.76 15.91 1.73
C GLY A 179 12.10 17.33 1.30
N SER A 180 12.65 17.49 0.08
CA SER A 180 13.02 18.82 -0.44
C SER A 180 11.80 19.75 -0.62
N GLN A 181 10.60 19.20 -0.84
CA GLN A 181 9.37 19.98 -0.96
C GLN A 181 8.97 20.69 0.36
N ILE A 182 9.47 20.21 1.50
CA ILE A 182 9.13 20.74 2.83
C ILE A 182 10.39 21.10 3.68
N GLY A 183 11.59 21.13 3.06
CA GLY A 183 12.82 21.54 3.73
C GLY A 183 13.42 20.50 4.71
N VAL A 184 13.13 19.20 4.54
CA VAL A 184 13.74 18.11 5.33
C VAL A 184 14.53 17.15 4.46
N LYS A 185 15.43 16.33 5.06
CA LYS A 185 16.27 15.41 4.27
C LYS A 185 15.47 14.32 3.56
N PHE A 186 14.46 13.74 4.20
CA PHE A 186 13.63 12.68 3.66
C PHE A 186 12.21 12.79 4.20
N ALA A 187 11.21 12.68 3.34
CA ALA A 187 9.80 12.61 3.72
C ALA A 187 9.04 11.46 3.02
N GLU A 188 7.99 10.97 3.65
CA GLU A 188 6.90 10.23 3.01
C GLU A 188 5.77 11.21 2.75
N ALA A 189 5.10 11.06 1.60
CA ALA A 189 4.07 11.98 1.17
C ALA A 189 2.74 11.26 0.93
N PHE A 190 1.64 11.93 1.27
CA PHE A 190 0.30 11.38 1.23
C PHE A 190 -0.69 12.41 0.69
N ILE A 191 -1.82 11.91 0.16
CA ILE A 191 -3.00 12.71 -0.12
C ILE A 191 -4.00 12.48 1.02
N VAL A 192 -4.43 13.56 1.66
CA VAL A 192 -5.50 13.51 2.65
C VAL A 192 -6.85 13.44 1.94
N LEU A 193 -7.58 12.34 2.12
CA LEU A 193 -8.94 12.16 1.62
C LEU A 193 -9.99 12.55 2.65
N ARG A 194 -9.71 12.27 3.90
CA ARG A 194 -10.56 12.60 5.05
C ARG A 194 -9.69 12.91 6.25
N GLU A 195 -10.03 13.96 6.96
CA GLU A 195 -9.50 14.25 8.29
C GLU A 195 -10.60 14.89 9.12
N VAL A 196 -11.01 14.23 10.21
CA VAL A 196 -11.97 14.72 11.20
C VAL A 196 -11.24 14.84 12.54
N ARG A 197 -11.22 16.06 13.06
CA ARG A 197 -10.56 16.43 14.33
C ARG A 197 -11.54 16.40 15.51
#